data_af5081445c44cf25df8b2b62822f07a4
#
_entry.id   af5081445c44cf25df8b2b62822f07a4
#
_cell.length_a   1.000
_cell.length_b   1.000
_cell.length_c   1.000
_cell.angle_alpha   90.00
_cell.angle_beta   90.00
_cell.angle_gamma   90.00
#
_symmetry.space_group_name_H-M   'P 1'
#
loop_
_entity.id
_entity.type
_entity.pdbx_description
1 polymer ?
#
loop_
_entity_poly.entity_id
_entity_poly.type
_entity_poly.pdbx_seq_one_letter_code
_entity_poly.pdbx_strand_id
1 'polypeptide(L)'
;MNALGATSVLPFIPSGKDYDASRTFFTDLGFEELWENDGYAGFRNGGAEFILQRFDDAHFASNLMLRLNVENLEGWWEAVSRKGLEQAFSGIRIKPPTDYPWGREVHLIDLAGVCWHIGQR
;
A
#
# COMPACT_ATOMS: atom_id res chain seq x y z
N MET A 1 -1.65 -11.59 29.22
CA MET A 1 -3.01 -11.68 28.62
C MET A 1 -3.51 -10.29 28.26
N ASN A 2 -4.11 -10.13 27.10
CA ASN A 2 -4.72 -8.88 26.66
C ASN A 2 -6.19 -8.85 27.12
N ALA A 3 -6.47 -8.11 28.20
CA ALA A 3 -7.82 -8.06 28.77
C ALA A 3 -8.83 -7.36 27.86
N LEU A 4 -8.37 -6.48 26.96
CA LEU A 4 -9.24 -5.77 26.03
C LEU A 4 -9.49 -6.54 24.74
N GLY A 5 -8.70 -7.57 24.46
CA GLY A 5 -8.89 -8.44 23.30
C GLY A 5 -8.61 -7.83 21.95
N ALA A 6 -7.91 -6.69 21.88
CA ALA A 6 -7.55 -6.08 20.61
C ALA A 6 -6.57 -6.98 19.85
N THR A 7 -6.78 -7.17 18.55
CA THR A 7 -5.95 -8.05 17.73
C THR A 7 -5.21 -7.32 16.62
N SER A 8 -5.73 -6.18 16.16
CA SER A 8 -5.08 -5.40 15.12
C SER A 8 -5.66 -4.00 15.05
N VAL A 9 -5.02 -3.15 14.28
CA VAL A 9 -5.53 -1.84 13.89
C VAL A 9 -5.46 -1.79 12.37
N LEU A 10 -6.56 -1.43 11.72
CA LEU A 10 -6.59 -1.33 10.26
C LEU A 10 -6.80 0.13 9.86
N PRO A 11 -5.86 0.70 9.07
CA PRO A 11 -6.09 2.04 8.53
C PRO A 11 -7.10 2.01 7.40
N PHE A 12 -7.83 3.11 7.23
CA PHE A 12 -8.62 3.38 6.03
C PHE A 12 -7.77 4.22 5.10
N ILE A 13 -7.59 3.76 3.87
CA ILE A 13 -6.70 4.38 2.89
C ILE A 13 -7.54 4.90 1.72
N PRO A 14 -7.34 6.17 1.29
CA PRO A 14 -8.11 6.69 0.17
C PRO A 14 -7.72 6.02 -1.15
N SER A 15 -8.70 5.82 -2.01
CA SER A 15 -8.48 5.25 -3.35
C SER A 15 -7.96 6.27 -4.36
N GLY A 16 -8.24 7.56 -4.14
CA GLY A 16 -8.15 8.54 -5.19
C GLY A 16 -9.40 8.48 -6.06
N LYS A 17 -9.37 9.16 -7.21
CA LYS A 17 -10.58 9.33 -8.03
C LYS A 17 -11.06 8.04 -8.71
N ASP A 18 -10.18 7.07 -8.92
CA ASP A 18 -10.58 5.82 -9.58
C ASP A 18 -10.46 4.65 -8.59
N TYR A 19 -11.55 4.41 -7.88
CA TYR A 19 -11.62 3.37 -6.87
C TYR A 19 -11.34 1.98 -7.43
N ASP A 20 -11.92 1.66 -8.60
CA ASP A 20 -11.72 0.33 -9.20
C ASP A 20 -10.29 0.13 -9.67
N ALA A 21 -9.65 1.16 -10.21
CA ALA A 21 -8.24 1.09 -10.59
C ALA A 21 -7.35 0.86 -9.36
N SER A 22 -7.66 1.53 -8.24
CA SER A 22 -6.92 1.31 -6.99
C SER A 22 -7.08 -0.11 -6.48
N ARG A 23 -8.29 -0.68 -6.56
CA ARG A 23 -8.51 -2.09 -6.18
C ARG A 23 -7.63 -3.02 -7.02
N THR A 24 -7.62 -2.80 -8.34
CA THR A 24 -6.79 -3.59 -9.25
C THR A 24 -5.31 -3.41 -8.94
N PHE A 25 -4.89 -2.17 -8.68
CA PHE A 25 -3.50 -1.88 -8.34
C PHE A 25 -3.03 -2.67 -7.12
N PHE A 26 -3.80 -2.65 -6.03
CA PHE A 26 -3.39 -3.36 -4.82
C PHE A 26 -3.39 -4.87 -5.01
N THR A 27 -4.30 -5.40 -5.81
CA THR A 27 -4.28 -6.82 -6.18
C THR A 27 -3.02 -7.15 -6.99
N ASP A 28 -2.68 -6.34 -7.97
CA ASP A 28 -1.48 -6.55 -8.79
C ASP A 28 -0.20 -6.38 -7.97
N LEU A 29 -0.22 -5.50 -6.96
CA LEU A 29 0.92 -5.31 -6.06
C LEU A 29 1.16 -6.55 -5.19
N GLY A 30 0.14 -7.37 -4.98
CA GLY A 30 0.27 -8.61 -4.23
C GLY A 30 -0.66 -8.76 -3.04
N PHE A 31 -1.58 -7.82 -2.83
CA PHE A 31 -2.57 -7.93 -1.77
C PHE A 31 -3.77 -8.75 -2.24
N GLU A 32 -4.34 -9.51 -1.32
CA GLU A 32 -5.59 -10.24 -1.57
C GLU A 32 -6.77 -9.38 -1.14
N GLU A 33 -7.76 -9.20 -2.05
CA GLU A 33 -9.00 -8.53 -1.68
C GLU A 33 -9.88 -9.51 -0.95
N LEU A 34 -10.16 -9.25 0.33
CA LEU A 34 -10.94 -10.14 1.18
C LEU A 34 -12.43 -9.93 1.05
N TRP A 35 -12.84 -8.69 0.83
CA TRP A 35 -14.23 -8.30 0.72
C TRP A 35 -14.32 -6.92 0.08
N GLU A 36 -15.49 -6.62 -0.49
CA GLU A 36 -15.78 -5.30 -1.03
C GLU A 36 -17.26 -5.02 -0.77
N ASN A 37 -17.57 -3.81 -0.33
CA ASN A 37 -18.94 -3.41 -0.03
C ASN A 37 -19.05 -1.89 -0.03
N ASP A 38 -19.85 -1.38 -0.96
CA ASP A 38 -20.30 0.02 -0.97
C ASP A 38 -19.16 1.05 -0.85
N GLY A 39 -18.11 0.87 -1.64
CA GLY A 39 -16.99 1.81 -1.65
C GLY A 39 -15.93 1.55 -0.58
N TYR A 40 -15.95 0.38 0.03
CA TYR A 40 -14.91 -0.07 0.96
C TYR A 40 -14.45 -1.45 0.55
N ALA A 41 -13.15 -1.71 0.61
CA ALA A 41 -12.60 -3.02 0.28
C ALA A 41 -11.48 -3.37 1.25
N GLY A 42 -11.51 -4.57 1.78
CA GLY A 42 -10.48 -5.07 2.69
C GLY A 42 -9.38 -5.79 1.92
N PHE A 43 -8.13 -5.45 2.21
CA PHE A 43 -6.96 -6.04 1.57
C PHE A 43 -5.99 -6.60 2.59
N ARG A 44 -5.35 -7.72 2.25
CA ARG A 44 -4.36 -8.35 3.13
C ARG A 44 -3.21 -8.95 2.32
N ASN A 45 -2.01 -8.85 2.89
CA ASN A 45 -0.84 -9.59 2.44
C ASN A 45 -0.07 -9.99 3.69
N GLY A 46 -0.10 -11.28 4.05
CA GLY A 46 0.50 -11.76 5.29
C GLY A 46 -0.08 -11.05 6.50
N GLY A 47 0.77 -10.43 7.29
CA GLY A 47 0.35 -9.66 8.48
C GLY A 47 -0.08 -8.24 8.18
N ALA A 48 0.04 -7.77 6.94
CA ALA A 48 -0.34 -6.41 6.56
C ALA A 48 -1.78 -6.38 6.06
N GLU A 49 -2.59 -5.51 6.64
CA GLU A 49 -4.01 -5.42 6.30
C GLU A 49 -4.48 -3.98 6.35
N PHE A 50 -5.36 -3.59 5.44
CA PHE A 50 -5.95 -2.25 5.44
C PHE A 50 -7.32 -2.28 4.76
N ILE A 51 -8.06 -1.18 4.88
CA ILE A 51 -9.34 -0.99 4.21
C ILE A 51 -9.19 0.13 3.20
N LEU A 52 -9.42 -0.17 1.93
CA LEU A 52 -9.44 0.86 0.88
C LEU A 52 -10.80 1.53 0.89
N GLN A 53 -10.81 2.85 0.93
CA GLN A 53 -12.03 3.65 0.97
C GLN A 53 -12.17 4.44 -0.34
N ARG A 54 -13.36 4.42 -0.94
CA ARG A 54 -13.65 5.28 -2.09
C ARG A 54 -13.66 6.73 -1.59
N PHE A 55 -12.53 7.39 -1.73
CA PHE A 55 -12.32 8.73 -1.20
C PHE A 55 -11.22 9.39 -2.02
N ASP A 56 -11.49 10.60 -2.51
CA ASP A 56 -10.54 11.35 -3.33
C ASP A 56 -10.26 12.71 -2.68
N ASP A 57 -9.11 12.82 -2.02
CA ASP A 57 -8.66 14.05 -1.39
C ASP A 57 -7.12 14.07 -1.45
N ALA A 58 -6.60 14.82 -2.41
CA ALA A 58 -5.15 14.87 -2.65
C ALA A 58 -4.38 15.44 -1.47
N HIS A 59 -4.96 16.41 -0.74
CA HIS A 59 -4.30 16.99 0.42
C HIS A 59 -4.17 15.96 1.55
N PHE A 60 -5.26 15.25 1.84
CA PHE A 60 -5.23 14.18 2.84
C PHE A 60 -4.23 13.08 2.44
N ALA A 61 -4.30 12.63 1.19
CA ALA A 61 -3.44 11.55 0.71
C ALA A 61 -1.96 11.93 0.78
N SER A 62 -1.60 13.16 0.44
CA SER A 62 -0.21 13.61 0.46
C SER A 62 0.38 13.69 1.86
N ASN A 63 -0.48 13.71 2.89
CA ASN A 63 -0.04 13.76 4.29
C ASN A 63 -0.12 12.40 4.99
N LEU A 64 -0.63 11.38 4.30
CA LEU A 64 -0.72 10.04 4.85
C LEU A 64 0.50 9.24 4.42
N MET A 65 1.22 8.72 5.41
CA MET A 65 2.37 7.85 5.16
C MET A 65 2.14 6.51 5.84
N LEU A 66 2.52 5.43 5.15
CA LEU A 66 2.38 4.08 5.66
C LEU A 66 3.73 3.38 5.58
N ARG A 67 4.01 2.56 6.57
CA ARG A 67 5.20 1.71 6.57
C ARG A 67 4.75 0.27 6.33
N LEU A 68 5.24 -0.33 5.25
CA LEU A 68 5.05 -1.75 4.97
C LEU A 68 6.35 -2.48 5.28
N ASN A 69 6.33 -3.34 6.28
CA ASN A 69 7.48 -4.15 6.61
C ASN A 69 7.43 -5.45 5.81
N VAL A 70 8.53 -5.77 5.15
CA VAL A 70 8.66 -7.00 4.38
C VAL A 70 9.85 -7.81 4.92
N GLU A 71 9.83 -9.13 4.68
CA GLU A 71 10.87 -10.01 5.18
C GLU A 71 12.20 -9.82 4.43
N ASN A 72 12.13 -9.55 3.13
CA ASN A 72 13.29 -9.40 2.28
C ASN A 72 13.02 -8.29 1.26
N LEU A 73 13.60 -7.12 1.49
CA LEU A 73 13.32 -5.95 0.66
C LEU A 73 13.83 -6.13 -0.78
N GLU A 74 15.04 -6.68 -0.96
CA GLU A 74 15.57 -6.85 -2.31
C GLU A 74 14.75 -7.87 -3.11
N GLY A 75 14.30 -8.94 -2.47
CA GLY A 75 13.40 -9.92 -3.09
C GLY A 75 12.05 -9.34 -3.44
N TRP A 76 11.50 -8.54 -2.53
CA TRP A 76 10.24 -7.83 -2.76
C TRP A 76 10.37 -6.90 -3.97
N TRP A 77 11.44 -6.10 -4.00
CA TRP A 77 11.69 -5.17 -5.11
C TRP A 77 11.85 -5.91 -6.43
N GLU A 78 12.61 -7.00 -6.44
CA GLU A 78 12.79 -7.77 -7.65
C GLU A 78 11.47 -8.27 -8.21
N ALA A 79 10.60 -8.80 -7.36
CA ALA A 79 9.29 -9.28 -7.78
C ALA A 79 8.40 -8.14 -8.29
N VAL A 80 8.33 -7.03 -7.55
CA VAL A 80 7.47 -5.91 -7.89
C VAL A 80 7.95 -5.18 -9.15
N SER A 81 9.27 -5.00 -9.30
CA SER A 81 9.83 -4.29 -10.44
C SER A 81 9.51 -4.98 -11.78
N ARG A 82 9.23 -6.27 -11.77
CA ARG A 82 8.88 -7.04 -12.96
C ARG A 82 7.42 -6.91 -13.36
N LYS A 83 6.58 -6.34 -12.49
CA LYS A 83 5.13 -6.28 -12.73
C LYS A 83 4.72 -5.15 -13.67
N GLY A 84 5.60 -4.18 -13.93
CA GLY A 84 5.30 -3.07 -14.83
C GLY A 84 4.19 -2.16 -14.30
N LEU A 85 4.14 -1.95 -12.98
CA LEU A 85 3.05 -1.18 -12.36
C LEU A 85 3.00 0.27 -12.81
N GLU A 86 4.17 0.91 -13.02
CA GLU A 86 4.23 2.30 -13.46
C GLU A 86 3.70 2.47 -14.89
N GLN A 87 3.82 1.44 -15.72
CA GLN A 87 3.30 1.44 -17.08
C GLN A 87 1.80 1.12 -17.09
N ALA A 88 1.36 0.24 -16.20
CA ALA A 88 -0.04 -0.20 -16.15
C ALA A 88 -0.96 0.82 -15.47
N PHE A 89 -0.45 1.59 -14.52
CA PHE A 89 -1.26 2.52 -13.73
C PHE A 89 -0.66 3.92 -13.80
N SER A 90 -1.39 4.83 -14.45
CA SER A 90 -0.99 6.23 -14.57
C SER A 90 -0.94 6.89 -13.18
N GLY A 91 0.13 7.59 -12.89
CA GLY A 91 0.30 8.30 -11.61
C GLY A 91 1.05 7.54 -10.54
N ILE A 92 1.27 6.23 -10.72
CA ILE A 92 2.10 5.45 -9.82
C ILE A 92 3.56 5.82 -10.01
N ARG A 93 4.29 5.98 -8.91
CA ARG A 93 5.74 6.22 -8.94
C ARG A 93 6.40 5.33 -7.91
N ILE A 94 7.46 4.64 -8.31
CA ILE A 94 8.19 3.73 -7.43
C ILE A 94 9.67 4.07 -7.51
N LYS A 95 10.26 4.44 -6.36
CA LYS A 95 11.69 4.67 -6.25
C LYS A 95 12.35 3.39 -5.79
N PRO A 96 13.38 2.89 -6.51
CA PRO A 96 14.08 1.66 -6.13
C PRO A 96 14.65 1.73 -4.71
N PRO A 97 15.07 0.59 -4.14
CA PRO A 97 15.69 0.59 -2.81
C PRO A 97 16.79 1.63 -2.70
N THR A 98 16.70 2.48 -1.72
CA THR A 98 17.59 3.61 -1.49
C THR A 98 17.95 3.66 -0.03
N ASP A 99 19.21 3.99 0.28
CA ASP A 99 19.67 4.11 1.66
C ASP A 99 19.37 5.51 2.19
N TYR A 100 18.72 5.56 3.34
CA TYR A 100 18.39 6.77 4.07
C TYR A 100 19.06 6.69 5.45
N PRO A 101 19.17 7.83 6.19
CA PRO A 101 19.74 7.77 7.53
C PRO A 101 19.07 6.80 8.49
N TRP A 102 17.78 6.54 8.28
CA TRP A 102 16.99 5.63 9.13
C TRP A 102 16.90 4.20 8.61
N GLY A 103 17.42 3.91 7.40
CA GLY A 103 17.39 2.58 6.83
C GLY A 103 17.17 2.59 5.33
N ARG A 104 17.10 1.38 4.76
CA ARG A 104 16.95 1.19 3.32
C ARG A 104 15.48 0.95 2.99
N GLU A 105 14.91 1.72 2.05
CA GLU A 105 13.50 1.68 1.72
C GLU A 105 13.23 1.82 0.24
N VAL A 106 12.11 1.24 -0.20
CA VAL A 106 11.44 1.59 -1.46
C VAL A 106 10.34 2.58 -1.12
N HIS A 107 10.20 3.64 -1.90
CA HIS A 107 9.08 4.56 -1.75
C HIS A 107 8.14 4.37 -2.93
N LEU A 108 6.88 4.12 -2.63
CA LEU A 108 5.84 3.92 -3.64
C LEU A 108 4.74 4.94 -3.40
N ILE A 109 4.44 5.74 -4.44
CA ILE A 109 3.32 6.67 -4.42
C ILE A 109 2.17 6.00 -5.15
N ASP A 110 1.06 5.76 -4.47
CA ASP A 110 -0.07 5.06 -5.05
C ASP A 110 -0.99 5.99 -5.86
N LEU A 111 -2.10 5.46 -6.35
CA LEU A 111 -3.02 6.20 -7.22
C LEU A 111 -3.66 7.40 -6.53
N ALA A 112 -3.82 7.36 -5.22
CA ALA A 112 -4.35 8.48 -4.45
C ALA A 112 -3.30 9.52 -4.11
N GLY A 113 -2.01 9.16 -4.18
CA GLY A 113 -0.91 10.01 -3.76
C GLY A 113 -0.36 9.68 -2.37
N VAL A 114 -0.79 8.57 -1.79
CA VAL A 114 -0.27 8.11 -0.49
C VAL A 114 1.13 7.54 -0.68
N CYS A 115 2.04 7.92 0.20
CA CYS A 115 3.42 7.40 0.17
C CYS A 115 3.55 6.16 1.06
N TRP A 116 3.91 5.05 0.41
CA TRP A 116 4.22 3.80 1.10
C TRP A 116 5.73 3.70 1.26
N HIS A 117 6.18 3.52 2.49
CA HIS A 117 7.58 3.26 2.82
C HIS A 117 7.74 1.76 3.02
N ILE A 118 8.36 1.10 2.07
CA ILE A 118 8.56 -0.36 2.16
C ILE A 118 9.97 -0.62 2.63
N GLY A 119 10.11 -1.33 3.72
CA GLY A 119 11.42 -1.62 4.30
C GLY A 119 11.47 -2.99 4.93
N GLN A 120 12.68 -3.49 5.09
CA GLN A 120 12.92 -4.78 5.73
C GLN A 120 12.97 -4.57 7.23
N ARG A 121 12.31 -5.44 7.92
CA ARG A 121 12.28 -5.38 9.36
C ARG A 121 13.21 -6.40 10.01
#